data_cf6352d1ca70909ca02ac7619206de90
#
_entry.id   cf6352d1ca70909ca02ac7619206de90
#
_cell.length_a   1.000
_cell.length_b   1.000
_cell.length_c   1.000
_cell.angle_alpha   90.00
_cell.angle_beta   90.00
_cell.angle_gamma   90.00
#
_symmetry.space_group_name_H-M   'P 1'
#
loop_
_entity.id
_entity.type
_entity.pdbx_description
1 polymer ?
#
loop_
_entity_poly.entity_id
_entity_poly.type
_entity_poly.pdbx_seq_one_letter_code
_entity_poly.pdbx_strand_id
1 'polypeptide(L)'
;MKNIFGTTVLALLIIGCKEEKKDNTKVVGEMEETTEMAMDDEWTSLFDGETFTGWHEYLKDNVSDNWKIEDGAMVLYPPEARSNGEQFNLVSDTNYTDFVLSMDWRISQGGNSGVMWGVKEIDSLGQPYLTGPEVQVLDNEGHPDGKNGTSHQSGALYDMVSPSKDVTKPVGEWNTMVITVNHKTNEGKVVLNGETVVEFPVNDPEWSEMVAKSKFADWEHFAKYPTGKIALQDHGDGVAYKNIKIKEL
;
A
#
# COMPACT_ATOMS: atom_id res chain seq x y z
N MET A 1 -47.64 2.37 55.00
CA MET A 1 -48.29 3.55 55.64
C MET A 1 -48.31 4.64 54.58
N LYS A 2 -49.54 4.93 54.18
CA LYS A 2 -50.15 6.21 53.81
C LYS A 2 -49.48 6.96 52.65
N ASN A 3 -50.08 6.93 51.38
CA ASN A 3 -51.19 7.78 50.91
C ASN A 3 -50.77 9.25 50.87
N ILE A 4 -51.02 10.03 49.79
CA ILE A 4 -52.29 10.46 49.17
C ILE A 4 -51.92 11.29 47.92
N PHE A 5 -52.42 11.06 46.72
CA PHE A 5 -53.47 11.77 45.97
C PHE A 5 -53.28 13.28 45.77
N GLY A 6 -53.50 13.70 44.54
CA GLY A 6 -53.79 15.07 44.13
C GLY A 6 -54.01 15.20 42.64
N THR A 7 -55.25 15.08 42.29
CA THR A 7 -55.94 15.07 41.01
C THR A 7 -56.35 16.49 40.57
N THR A 8 -56.52 16.69 39.22
CA THR A 8 -57.55 17.54 38.56
C THR A 8 -57.16 19.03 38.38
N VAL A 9 -57.40 19.75 37.27
CA VAL A 9 -58.56 19.84 36.35
C VAL A 9 -58.21 20.64 35.11
N LEU A 10 -58.54 20.16 33.95
CA LEU A 10 -59.18 20.69 32.74
C LEU A 10 -59.63 22.13 32.71
N ALA A 11 -59.31 22.90 31.65
CA ALA A 11 -60.15 23.88 31.03
C ALA A 11 -59.82 24.09 29.55
N LEU A 12 -60.72 23.68 28.70
CA LEU A 12 -60.91 24.09 27.30
C LEU A 12 -61.37 25.54 27.22
N LEU A 13 -60.91 26.29 26.23
CA LEU A 13 -61.75 27.29 25.56
C LEU A 13 -61.29 27.48 24.12
N ILE A 14 -62.26 27.29 23.23
CA ILE A 14 -62.29 27.43 21.77
C ILE A 14 -62.72 28.88 21.47
N ILE A 15 -62.37 29.41 20.28
CA ILE A 15 -62.93 30.42 19.41
C ILE A 15 -61.77 31.21 18.79
N GLY A 16 -61.65 31.45 17.49
CA GLY A 16 -62.48 31.34 16.31
C GLY A 16 -61.70 31.93 15.13
N CYS A 17 -62.08 31.53 13.96
CA CYS A 17 -61.59 31.89 12.65
C CYS A 17 -61.48 33.39 12.35
N LYS A 18 -60.48 33.78 11.55
CA LYS A 18 -60.69 34.65 10.39
C LYS A 18 -59.63 34.48 9.35
N GLU A 19 -60.01 34.09 8.14
CA GLU A 19 -59.20 34.15 6.92
C GLU A 19 -59.00 35.62 6.50
N GLU A 20 -57.76 35.87 6.05
CA GLU A 20 -57.50 36.86 5.01
C GLU A 20 -56.36 36.40 4.10
N LYS A 21 -56.69 36.24 2.82
CA LYS A 21 -55.79 36.08 1.69
C LYS A 21 -55.12 37.39 1.36
N LYS A 22 -53.82 37.35 1.12
CA LYS A 22 -53.10 38.11 0.07
C LYS A 22 -51.66 37.60 0.05
N ASP A 23 -51.28 37.11 -0.96
CA ASP A 23 -50.73 37.48 -2.28
C ASP A 23 -49.22 37.17 -2.41
N ASN A 24 -48.95 36.50 -3.46
CA ASN A 24 -47.70 36.05 -3.99
C ASN A 24 -46.57 37.09 -3.99
N THR A 25 -45.38 36.68 -3.50
CA THR A 25 -44.16 36.98 -4.24
C THR A 25 -43.14 35.86 -3.99
N LYS A 26 -42.95 35.08 -5.02
CA LYS A 26 -41.95 34.04 -5.15
C LYS A 26 -40.58 34.72 -5.23
N VAL A 27 -39.78 34.60 -4.17
CA VAL A 27 -38.34 34.74 -4.29
C VAL A 27 -37.75 33.33 -4.28
N VAL A 28 -37.52 32.83 -5.45
CA VAL A 28 -36.71 31.64 -5.69
C VAL A 28 -35.27 32.08 -5.44
N GLY A 29 -34.78 31.86 -4.23
CA GLY A 29 -33.36 31.82 -3.96
C GLY A 29 -32.86 30.47 -4.43
N GLU A 30 -32.22 30.42 -5.58
CA GLU A 30 -31.32 29.32 -5.95
C GLU A 30 -30.26 29.22 -4.88
N MET A 31 -30.41 28.26 -3.99
CA MET A 31 -29.28 27.72 -3.27
C MET A 31 -28.47 26.96 -4.34
N GLU A 32 -27.41 27.56 -4.82
CA GLU A 32 -26.32 26.82 -5.43
C GLU A 32 -25.84 25.81 -4.38
N GLU A 33 -26.29 24.60 -4.54
CA GLU A 33 -25.70 23.42 -3.93
C GLU A 33 -24.30 23.33 -4.56
N THR A 34 -23.29 23.96 -3.91
CA THR A 34 -21.92 23.63 -4.18
C THR A 34 -21.76 22.16 -3.80
N THR A 35 -21.91 21.32 -4.79
CA THR A 35 -21.42 19.94 -4.72
C THR A 35 -19.91 20.05 -4.56
N GLU A 36 -19.45 20.12 -3.29
CA GLU A 36 -18.10 19.66 -2.98
C GLU A 36 -18.05 18.24 -3.55
N MET A 37 -17.38 18.10 -4.68
CA MET A 37 -16.98 16.78 -5.15
C MET A 37 -16.10 16.23 -4.03
N ALA A 38 -16.69 15.40 -3.17
CA ALA A 38 -15.96 14.51 -2.32
C ALA A 38 -14.99 13.80 -3.28
N MET A 39 -13.69 14.07 -3.15
CA MET A 39 -12.66 13.30 -3.83
C MET A 39 -12.85 11.89 -3.29
N ASP A 40 -13.37 11.04 -4.14
CA ASP A 40 -13.70 9.67 -3.82
C ASP A 40 -12.40 9.02 -3.37
N ASP A 41 -12.34 8.63 -2.12
CA ASP A 41 -11.17 8.06 -1.44
C ASP A 41 -11.03 6.58 -1.84
N GLU A 42 -11.21 6.30 -3.15
CA GLU A 42 -11.43 4.97 -3.67
C GLU A 42 -10.10 4.23 -3.90
N TRP A 43 -10.00 3.08 -3.26
CA TRP A 43 -8.94 2.12 -3.50
C TRP A 43 -9.14 1.41 -4.84
N THR A 44 -8.14 1.45 -5.70
CA THR A 44 -8.08 0.62 -6.91
C THR A 44 -7.44 -0.72 -6.59
N SER A 45 -8.14 -1.82 -6.88
CA SER A 45 -7.56 -3.16 -6.78
C SER A 45 -6.50 -3.36 -7.86
N LEU A 46 -5.31 -3.78 -7.47
CA LEU A 46 -4.23 -4.17 -8.40
C LEU A 46 -4.21 -5.67 -8.67
N PHE A 47 -5.00 -6.45 -7.95
CA PHE A 47 -5.12 -7.89 -8.14
C PHE A 47 -6.54 -8.33 -7.82
N ASP A 48 -7.17 -9.01 -8.77
CA ASP A 48 -8.56 -9.46 -8.69
C ASP A 48 -8.73 -10.80 -7.91
N GLY A 49 -7.62 -11.47 -7.56
CA GLY A 49 -7.61 -12.79 -6.92
C GLY A 49 -7.74 -13.96 -7.90
N GLU A 50 -7.90 -13.71 -9.20
CA GLU A 50 -8.21 -14.72 -10.22
C GLU A 50 -7.26 -14.70 -11.42
N THR A 51 -6.70 -13.52 -11.78
CA THR A 51 -5.85 -13.35 -12.97
C THR A 51 -4.61 -12.52 -12.67
N PHE A 52 -3.58 -12.62 -13.53
CA PHE A 52 -2.43 -11.72 -13.52
C PHE A 52 -2.66 -10.46 -14.36
N THR A 53 -3.89 -10.12 -14.69
CA THR A 53 -4.20 -8.90 -15.44
C THR A 53 -3.64 -7.67 -14.72
N GLY A 54 -2.89 -6.83 -15.43
CA GLY A 54 -2.20 -5.67 -14.86
C GLY A 54 -0.80 -5.96 -14.32
N TRP A 55 -0.28 -7.21 -14.51
CA TRP A 55 1.05 -7.64 -14.08
C TRP A 55 1.76 -8.44 -15.18
N HIS A 56 3.07 -8.28 -15.26
CA HIS A 56 3.97 -9.09 -16.07
C HIS A 56 5.29 -9.32 -15.32
N GLU A 57 6.10 -10.26 -15.78
CA GLU A 57 7.46 -10.41 -15.24
C GLU A 57 8.38 -9.33 -15.82
N TYR A 58 9.29 -8.84 -14.99
CA TYR A 58 10.23 -7.78 -15.33
C TYR A 58 10.98 -8.07 -16.63
N LEU A 59 10.93 -7.13 -17.60
CA LEU A 59 11.45 -7.25 -18.96
C LEU A 59 10.84 -8.39 -19.81
N LYS A 60 9.62 -8.85 -19.47
CA LYS A 60 8.90 -9.86 -20.25
C LYS A 60 7.46 -9.37 -20.50
N ASP A 61 6.77 -10.00 -21.44
CA ASP A 61 5.38 -9.64 -21.80
C ASP A 61 4.32 -10.47 -21.06
N ASN A 62 4.74 -11.45 -20.23
CA ASN A 62 3.83 -12.41 -19.60
C ASN A 62 4.33 -12.81 -18.21
N VAL A 63 3.48 -13.53 -17.50
CA VAL A 63 3.80 -14.21 -16.23
C VAL A 63 4.01 -15.69 -16.52
N SER A 64 5.10 -16.26 -16.03
CA SER A 64 5.43 -17.68 -16.20
C SER A 64 4.70 -18.57 -15.21
N ASP A 65 4.73 -19.89 -15.45
CA ASP A 65 4.13 -20.90 -14.56
C ASP A 65 4.77 -21.00 -13.16
N ASN A 66 5.86 -20.24 -12.90
CA ASN A 66 6.44 -20.13 -11.56
C ASN A 66 5.57 -19.30 -10.61
N TRP A 67 4.76 -18.40 -11.14
CA TRP A 67 3.69 -17.75 -10.39
C TRP A 67 2.37 -18.48 -10.63
N LYS A 68 1.66 -18.75 -9.55
CA LYS A 68 0.32 -19.34 -9.59
C LYS A 68 -0.66 -18.51 -8.80
N ILE A 69 -1.94 -18.66 -9.11
CA ILE A 69 -3.00 -18.08 -8.30
C ILE A 69 -3.63 -19.21 -7.50
N GLU A 70 -3.52 -19.11 -6.17
CA GLU A 70 -4.05 -20.11 -5.25
C GLU A 70 -4.75 -19.42 -4.08
N ASP A 71 -5.98 -19.80 -3.80
CA ASP A 71 -6.80 -19.22 -2.72
C ASP A 71 -6.86 -17.67 -2.75
N GLY A 72 -6.94 -17.09 -3.97
CA GLY A 72 -6.98 -15.64 -4.17
C GLY A 72 -5.67 -14.93 -3.89
N ALA A 73 -4.53 -15.63 -3.96
CA ALA A 73 -3.20 -15.07 -3.81
C ALA A 73 -2.30 -15.39 -5.00
N MET A 74 -1.42 -14.46 -5.39
CA MET A 74 -0.26 -14.70 -6.25
C MET A 74 0.79 -15.44 -5.44
N VAL A 75 1.17 -16.64 -5.84
CA VAL A 75 2.12 -17.50 -5.12
C VAL A 75 3.30 -17.83 -6.01
N LEU A 76 4.50 -17.48 -5.58
CA LEU A 76 5.75 -17.83 -6.27
C LEU A 76 6.23 -19.22 -5.85
N TYR A 77 6.46 -20.06 -6.84
CA TYR A 77 7.13 -21.35 -6.74
C TYR A 77 8.47 -21.30 -7.48
N PRO A 78 9.53 -20.84 -6.82
CA PRO A 78 10.82 -20.73 -7.50
C PRO A 78 11.33 -22.11 -7.92
N PRO A 79 11.89 -22.26 -9.13
CA PRO A 79 12.43 -23.54 -9.57
C PRO A 79 13.68 -23.91 -8.76
N GLU A 80 13.92 -25.20 -8.54
CA GLU A 80 15.11 -25.71 -7.84
C GLU A 80 16.43 -25.36 -8.57
N ALA A 81 16.36 -25.28 -9.90
CA ALA A 81 17.50 -24.90 -10.73
C ALA A 81 17.10 -23.75 -11.67
N ARG A 82 17.96 -22.75 -11.77
CA ARG A 82 17.76 -21.57 -12.61
C ARG A 82 18.86 -21.45 -13.64
N SER A 83 18.51 -20.97 -14.82
CA SER A 83 19.47 -20.48 -15.78
C SER A 83 20.19 -19.24 -15.21
N ASN A 84 21.40 -18.97 -15.69
CA ASN A 84 22.15 -17.82 -15.21
C ASN A 84 21.37 -16.50 -15.49
N GLY A 85 21.09 -15.75 -14.43
CA GLY A 85 20.32 -14.50 -14.49
C GLY A 85 18.82 -14.66 -14.62
N GLU A 86 18.28 -15.89 -14.60
CA GLU A 86 16.83 -16.12 -14.64
C GLU A 86 16.16 -15.64 -13.37
N GLN A 87 15.04 -14.93 -13.52
CA GLN A 87 14.26 -14.34 -12.44
C GLN A 87 12.82 -14.18 -12.84
N PHE A 88 11.96 -14.08 -11.84
CA PHE A 88 10.52 -14.07 -11.98
C PHE A 88 9.89 -12.90 -11.17
N ASN A 89 10.60 -11.76 -11.06
CA ASN A 89 10.02 -10.57 -10.41
C ASN A 89 8.78 -10.11 -11.17
N LEU A 90 7.66 -9.90 -10.47
CA LEU A 90 6.47 -9.29 -11.07
C LEU A 90 6.58 -7.76 -11.02
N VAL A 91 6.07 -7.10 -12.07
CA VAL A 91 5.91 -5.65 -12.12
C VAL A 91 4.50 -5.28 -12.55
N SER A 92 3.97 -4.18 -12.02
CA SER A 92 2.67 -3.65 -12.47
C SER A 92 2.77 -3.08 -13.88
N ASP A 93 1.70 -3.19 -14.68
CA ASP A 93 1.66 -2.56 -16.01
C ASP A 93 1.64 -1.03 -15.89
N THR A 94 0.95 -0.51 -14.84
CA THR A 94 0.80 0.92 -14.58
C THR A 94 1.95 1.47 -13.74
N ASN A 95 2.31 2.73 -13.99
CA ASN A 95 3.27 3.48 -13.18
C ASN A 95 2.55 4.36 -12.17
N TYR A 96 3.14 4.54 -10.99
CA TYR A 96 2.62 5.34 -9.89
C TYR A 96 3.66 6.35 -9.41
N THR A 97 3.21 7.48 -8.88
CA THR A 97 4.08 8.56 -8.35
C THR A 97 3.84 8.77 -6.87
N ASP A 98 2.67 9.28 -6.52
CA ASP A 98 2.24 9.52 -5.14
C ASP A 98 1.10 8.56 -4.83
N PHE A 99 1.26 7.72 -3.81
CA PHE A 99 0.30 6.65 -3.55
C PHE A 99 0.33 6.15 -2.11
N VAL A 100 -0.75 5.47 -1.74
CA VAL A 100 -0.78 4.49 -0.64
C VAL A 100 -1.02 3.12 -1.25
N LEU A 101 -0.09 2.20 -1.07
CA LEU A 101 -0.17 0.80 -1.51
C LEU A 101 -0.45 -0.08 -0.30
N SER A 102 -1.44 -0.94 -0.37
CA SER A 102 -1.77 -1.91 0.69
C SER A 102 -1.79 -3.32 0.13
N MET A 103 -1.22 -4.27 0.86
CA MET A 103 -1.25 -5.68 0.51
C MET A 103 -1.07 -6.58 1.72
N ASP A 104 -1.48 -7.83 1.57
CA ASP A 104 -1.09 -8.90 2.48
C ASP A 104 0.00 -9.75 1.83
N TRP A 105 0.98 -10.16 2.63
CA TRP A 105 2.06 -11.05 2.21
C TRP A 105 2.28 -12.19 3.20
N ARG A 106 2.80 -13.28 2.70
CA ARG A 106 3.17 -14.47 3.47
C ARG A 106 4.46 -15.05 2.90
N ILE A 107 5.44 -15.32 3.76
CA ILE A 107 6.77 -15.82 3.36
C ILE A 107 6.96 -17.27 3.81
N SER A 108 7.72 -18.04 3.03
CA SER A 108 8.16 -19.40 3.40
C SER A 108 9.22 -19.35 4.51
N GLN A 109 9.48 -20.51 5.14
CA GLN A 109 10.57 -20.61 6.11
C GLN A 109 11.92 -20.34 5.46
N GLY A 110 12.70 -19.44 6.08
CA GLY A 110 13.98 -18.96 5.55
C GLY A 110 13.84 -18.14 4.28
N GLY A 111 12.64 -17.64 3.96
CA GLY A 111 12.37 -16.96 2.70
C GLY A 111 12.72 -15.47 2.72
N ASN A 112 12.98 -14.96 1.51
CA ASN A 112 13.29 -13.57 1.21
C ASN A 112 12.47 -13.11 -0.01
N SER A 113 11.96 -11.91 0.04
CA SER A 113 11.26 -11.19 -1.01
C SER A 113 11.24 -9.70 -0.68
N GLY A 114 10.60 -8.88 -1.51
CA GLY A 114 10.49 -7.45 -1.29
C GLY A 114 9.41 -6.81 -2.14
N VAL A 115 8.99 -5.61 -1.75
CA VAL A 115 8.06 -4.77 -2.49
C VAL A 115 8.79 -3.49 -2.88
N MET A 116 8.88 -3.21 -4.20
CA MET A 116 9.61 -2.06 -4.71
C MET A 116 8.66 -1.08 -5.40
N TRP A 117 9.07 0.18 -5.45
CA TRP A 117 8.37 1.21 -6.20
C TRP A 117 9.36 2.04 -7.04
N GLY A 118 8.84 2.91 -7.91
CA GLY A 118 9.70 3.71 -8.80
C GLY A 118 10.50 2.85 -9.78
N VAL A 119 10.09 1.60 -9.99
CA VAL A 119 10.80 0.65 -10.85
C VAL A 119 10.71 1.09 -12.30
N LYS A 120 11.84 1.09 -12.99
CA LYS A 120 11.95 1.27 -14.44
C LYS A 120 12.47 0.00 -15.09
N GLU A 121 11.76 -0.44 -16.11
CA GLU A 121 12.27 -1.48 -17.00
C GLU A 121 13.25 -0.86 -17.98
N ILE A 122 14.50 -1.24 -17.84
CA ILE A 122 15.63 -0.79 -18.68
C ILE A 122 16.36 -2.03 -19.14
N ASP A 123 16.43 -2.28 -20.44
CA ASP A 123 16.96 -3.52 -21.03
C ASP A 123 18.38 -3.91 -20.53
N SER A 124 19.19 -2.91 -20.19
CA SER A 124 20.54 -3.13 -19.66
C SER A 124 20.57 -3.45 -18.16
N LEU A 125 19.45 -3.31 -17.46
CA LEU A 125 19.34 -3.54 -16.02
C LEU A 125 18.48 -4.79 -15.78
N GLY A 126 19.14 -5.91 -15.56
CA GLY A 126 18.47 -7.20 -15.45
C GLY A 126 17.60 -7.40 -14.19
N GLN A 127 17.46 -6.40 -13.31
CA GLN A 127 16.76 -6.54 -12.01
C GLN A 127 16.01 -5.27 -11.62
N PRO A 128 14.79 -5.37 -11.06
CA PRO A 128 14.01 -4.21 -10.64
C PRO A 128 14.65 -3.42 -9.50
N TYR A 129 15.38 -4.09 -8.59
CA TYR A 129 16.07 -3.44 -7.47
C TYR A 129 17.22 -2.53 -7.90
N LEU A 130 17.64 -2.58 -9.16
CA LEU A 130 18.64 -1.66 -9.70
C LEU A 130 18.09 -0.24 -9.91
N THR A 131 16.78 -0.10 -9.87
CA THR A 131 16.09 1.20 -10.02
C THR A 131 15.20 1.52 -8.84
N GLY A 132 14.45 0.55 -8.32
CA GLY A 132 13.42 0.72 -7.29
C GLY A 132 13.93 0.51 -5.87
N PRO A 133 13.67 1.46 -4.95
CA PRO A 133 13.82 1.22 -3.51
C PRO A 133 12.88 0.10 -3.05
N GLU A 134 13.29 -0.62 -2.02
CA GLU A 134 12.62 -1.84 -1.56
C GLU A 134 12.15 -1.74 -0.11
N VAL A 135 10.91 -2.16 0.15
CA VAL A 135 10.45 -2.54 1.49
C VAL A 135 10.60 -4.04 1.65
N GLN A 136 11.42 -4.45 2.61
CA GLN A 136 11.80 -5.83 2.83
C GLN A 136 10.64 -6.72 3.26
N VAL A 137 10.59 -7.95 2.71
CA VAL A 137 9.72 -9.07 3.11
C VAL A 137 10.60 -10.27 3.40
N LEU A 138 10.71 -10.66 4.68
CA LEU A 138 11.73 -11.63 5.11
C LEU A 138 11.22 -12.52 6.25
N ASP A 139 11.69 -13.75 6.30
CA ASP A 139 11.76 -14.50 7.55
C ASP A 139 12.96 -13.97 8.37
N ASN A 140 12.70 -13.03 9.29
CA ASN A 140 13.73 -12.32 10.06
C ASN A 140 14.67 -13.27 10.84
N GLU A 141 14.15 -14.40 11.29
CA GLU A 141 14.91 -15.38 12.08
C GLU A 141 15.58 -16.44 11.22
N GLY A 142 14.89 -16.89 10.18
CA GLY A 142 15.31 -18.01 9.34
C GLY A 142 16.26 -17.66 8.21
N HIS A 143 16.11 -16.46 7.61
CA HIS A 143 16.95 -16.05 6.50
C HIS A 143 18.27 -15.42 6.97
N PRO A 144 19.42 -15.75 6.32
CA PRO A 144 20.73 -15.21 6.71
C PRO A 144 20.81 -13.69 6.70
N ASP A 145 20.10 -13.02 5.77
CA ASP A 145 20.13 -11.57 5.62
C ASP A 145 19.53 -10.84 6.81
N GLY A 146 18.53 -11.40 7.50
CA GLY A 146 17.97 -10.83 8.73
C GLY A 146 18.96 -10.68 9.88
N LYS A 147 20.14 -11.34 9.78
CA LYS A 147 21.25 -11.27 10.75
C LYS A 147 22.29 -10.19 10.41
N ASN A 148 22.17 -9.56 9.24
CA ASN A 148 23.07 -8.50 8.78
C ASN A 148 22.71 -7.11 9.35
N GLY A 149 21.74 -7.06 10.25
CA GLY A 149 21.25 -5.83 10.88
C GLY A 149 19.75 -5.61 10.66
N THR A 150 19.16 -4.75 11.47
CA THR A 150 17.71 -4.51 11.43
C THR A 150 17.25 -3.80 10.15
N SER A 151 18.15 -3.10 9.44
CA SER A 151 17.84 -2.52 8.12
C SER A 151 17.64 -3.56 7.00
N HIS A 152 17.86 -4.85 7.30
CA HIS A 152 17.62 -5.98 6.41
C HIS A 152 16.41 -6.83 6.83
N GLN A 153 15.69 -6.42 7.88
CA GLN A 153 14.53 -7.14 8.38
C GLN A 153 13.23 -6.66 7.74
N SER A 154 12.18 -7.46 7.83
CA SER A 154 10.86 -7.15 7.28
C SER A 154 10.35 -5.79 7.69
N GLY A 155 9.83 -5.05 6.73
CA GLY A 155 9.32 -3.69 6.90
C GLY A 155 10.39 -2.61 6.85
N ALA A 156 11.69 -2.95 6.79
CA ALA A 156 12.77 -1.98 6.57
C ALA A 156 12.63 -1.31 5.19
N LEU A 157 13.00 -0.04 5.09
CA LEU A 157 13.49 0.48 3.82
C LEU A 157 14.91 -0.09 3.65
N TYR A 158 15.01 -1.12 2.80
CA TYR A 158 16.15 -2.03 2.76
C TYR A 158 17.50 -1.32 2.69
N ASP A 159 18.43 -1.70 3.58
CA ASP A 159 19.76 -1.13 3.76
C ASP A 159 19.80 0.37 4.10
N MET A 160 18.67 1.06 4.21
CA MET A 160 18.60 2.51 4.45
C MET A 160 17.97 2.86 5.80
N VAL A 161 16.80 2.33 6.12
CA VAL A 161 16.10 2.65 7.37
C VAL A 161 15.57 1.38 8.04
N SER A 162 16.01 1.14 9.27
CA SER A 162 15.56 0.02 10.09
C SER A 162 14.13 0.21 10.59
N PRO A 163 13.32 -0.85 10.69
CA PRO A 163 12.06 -0.78 11.38
C PRO A 163 12.29 -0.46 12.87
N SER A 164 11.43 0.37 13.44
CA SER A 164 11.48 0.76 14.85
C SER A 164 11.22 -0.40 15.81
N LYS A 165 10.55 -1.43 15.32
CA LYS A 165 10.23 -2.68 16.03
C LYS A 165 9.92 -3.79 15.02
N ASP A 166 10.14 -5.03 15.43
CA ASP A 166 9.62 -6.19 14.71
C ASP A 166 8.18 -6.48 15.17
N VAL A 167 7.26 -6.47 14.21
CA VAL A 167 5.85 -6.79 14.40
C VAL A 167 5.39 -7.86 13.41
N THR A 168 6.33 -8.60 12.82
CA THR A 168 6.02 -9.68 11.90
C THR A 168 5.27 -10.81 12.62
N LYS A 169 4.36 -11.44 11.90
CA LYS A 169 3.73 -12.68 12.36
C LYS A 169 4.64 -13.86 12.03
N PRO A 170 4.44 -14.99 12.69
CA PRO A 170 5.18 -16.22 12.42
C PRO A 170 5.18 -16.59 10.92
N VAL A 171 6.26 -17.23 10.48
CA VAL A 171 6.39 -17.75 9.11
C VAL A 171 5.17 -18.55 8.70
N GLY A 172 4.68 -18.32 7.48
CA GLY A 172 3.47 -18.94 6.95
C GLY A 172 2.17 -18.25 7.32
N GLU A 173 2.19 -17.24 8.20
CA GLU A 173 1.03 -16.39 8.50
C GLU A 173 1.00 -15.15 7.60
N TRP A 174 -0.21 -14.61 7.38
CA TRP A 174 -0.42 -13.41 6.58
C TRP A 174 -0.11 -12.16 7.38
N ASN A 175 0.79 -11.34 6.85
CA ASN A 175 1.11 -10.00 7.33
C ASN A 175 0.45 -8.96 6.42
N THR A 176 -0.04 -7.87 6.98
CA THR A 176 -0.56 -6.72 6.22
C THR A 176 0.49 -5.61 6.21
N MET A 177 0.84 -5.13 5.01
CA MET A 177 1.77 -4.03 4.78
C MET A 177 1.06 -2.88 4.09
N VAL A 178 1.32 -1.66 4.54
CA VAL A 178 0.91 -0.43 3.85
C VAL A 178 2.13 0.45 3.63
N ILE A 179 2.36 0.83 2.37
CA ILE A 179 3.47 1.70 1.95
C ILE A 179 2.87 3.00 1.45
N THR A 180 3.28 4.12 2.04
CA THR A 180 2.95 5.47 1.55
C THR A 180 4.18 6.07 0.90
N VAL A 181 4.01 6.63 -0.29
CA VAL A 181 5.00 7.46 -0.99
C VAL A 181 4.30 8.72 -1.45
N ASN A 182 4.68 9.87 -0.92
CA ASN A 182 4.05 11.15 -1.24
C ASN A 182 5.11 12.25 -1.38
N HIS A 183 5.47 12.56 -2.61
CA HIS A 183 6.43 13.62 -2.92
C HIS A 183 5.89 15.02 -2.63
N LYS A 184 4.55 15.22 -2.64
CA LYS A 184 3.93 16.52 -2.33
C LYS A 184 4.13 16.92 -0.87
N THR A 185 4.16 15.92 0.04
CA THR A 185 4.35 16.13 1.48
C THR A 185 5.73 15.70 1.98
N ASN A 186 6.59 15.18 1.11
CA ASN A 186 7.90 14.58 1.44
C ASN A 186 7.77 13.44 2.44
N GLU A 187 6.77 12.59 2.29
CA GLU A 187 6.45 11.50 3.21
C GLU A 187 6.65 10.14 2.54
N GLY A 188 7.54 9.33 3.12
CA GLY A 188 7.62 7.90 2.93
C GLY A 188 7.30 7.20 4.24
N LYS A 189 6.45 6.16 4.22
CA LYS A 189 6.04 5.46 5.44
C LYS A 189 5.72 4.00 5.17
N VAL A 190 6.13 3.14 6.10
CA VAL A 190 5.75 1.73 6.13
C VAL A 190 4.98 1.44 7.41
N VAL A 191 3.78 0.90 7.24
CA VAL A 191 2.95 0.34 8.31
C VAL A 191 2.91 -1.18 8.14
N LEU A 192 3.33 -1.93 9.14
CA LEU A 192 3.32 -3.38 9.16
C LEU A 192 2.42 -3.86 10.30
N ASN A 193 1.41 -4.67 9.98
CA ASN A 193 0.42 -5.19 10.92
C ASN A 193 -0.23 -4.12 11.81
N GLY A 194 -0.53 -2.94 11.22
CA GLY A 194 -1.18 -1.81 11.89
C GLY A 194 -0.25 -0.88 12.66
N GLU A 195 1.07 -1.16 12.65
CA GLU A 195 2.06 -0.35 13.36
C GLU A 195 2.98 0.37 12.38
N THR A 196 3.16 1.68 12.53
CA THR A 196 4.18 2.42 11.76
C THR A 196 5.56 1.95 12.22
N VAL A 197 6.31 1.36 11.29
CA VAL A 197 7.63 0.79 11.57
C VAL A 197 8.76 1.60 10.98
N VAL A 198 8.53 2.29 9.85
CA VAL A 198 9.52 3.12 9.16
C VAL A 198 8.87 4.40 8.66
N GLU A 199 9.57 5.52 8.80
CA GLU A 199 9.27 6.80 8.17
C GLU A 199 10.55 7.34 7.52
N PHE A 200 10.44 7.94 6.33
CA PHE A 200 11.58 8.43 5.57
C PHE A 200 11.17 9.57 4.64
N PRO A 201 12.08 10.51 4.30
CA PRO A 201 11.85 11.49 3.26
C PRO A 201 11.88 10.82 1.88
N VAL A 202 11.18 11.38 0.90
CA VAL A 202 11.19 10.92 -0.49
C VAL A 202 11.71 11.97 -1.46
N ASN A 203 12.01 13.19 -0.97
CA ASN A 203 12.51 14.33 -1.75
C ASN A 203 13.93 14.69 -1.36
N ASP A 204 14.64 15.27 -2.32
CA ASP A 204 15.96 15.88 -2.11
C ASP A 204 15.88 17.13 -1.19
N PRO A 205 16.94 17.43 -0.42
CA PRO A 205 18.23 16.70 -0.44
C PRO A 205 18.27 15.44 0.47
N GLU A 206 17.32 15.28 1.39
CA GLU A 206 17.37 14.25 2.44
C GLU A 206 17.35 12.83 1.85
N TRP A 207 16.57 12.63 0.75
CA TRP A 207 16.53 11.37 0.03
C TRP A 207 17.90 10.98 -0.54
N SER A 208 18.53 11.90 -1.27
CA SER A 208 19.86 11.67 -1.84
C SER A 208 20.94 11.45 -0.77
N GLU A 209 20.86 12.14 0.36
CA GLU A 209 21.77 11.94 1.50
C GLU A 209 21.62 10.55 2.13
N MET A 210 20.39 10.04 2.22
CA MET A 210 20.12 8.71 2.74
C MET A 210 20.64 7.63 1.79
N VAL A 211 20.37 7.76 0.48
CA VAL A 211 20.91 6.84 -0.55
C VAL A 211 22.43 6.85 -0.54
N ALA A 212 23.06 8.00 -0.43
CA ALA A 212 24.54 8.13 -0.39
C ALA A 212 25.20 7.45 0.81
N LYS A 213 24.46 7.15 1.87
CA LYS A 213 24.94 6.45 3.07
C LYS A 213 24.69 4.93 3.04
N SER A 214 24.00 4.44 2.01
CA SER A 214 23.67 3.03 1.82
C SER A 214 24.62 2.34 0.86
N LYS A 215 24.48 1.02 0.72
CA LYS A 215 25.21 0.23 -0.29
C LYS A 215 24.90 0.65 -1.73
N PHE A 216 23.83 1.42 -1.94
CA PHE A 216 23.36 1.88 -3.25
C PHE A 216 23.99 3.21 -3.72
N ALA A 217 24.92 3.78 -2.93
CA ALA A 217 25.49 5.11 -3.19
C ALA A 217 26.05 5.29 -4.62
N ASP A 218 26.67 4.23 -5.16
CA ASP A 218 27.30 4.24 -6.48
C ASP A 218 26.41 3.60 -7.57
N TRP A 219 25.13 3.32 -7.29
CA TRP A 219 24.23 2.75 -8.28
C TRP A 219 23.59 3.85 -9.11
N GLU A 220 23.94 3.90 -10.39
CA GLU A 220 23.57 4.99 -11.29
C GLU A 220 22.07 5.25 -11.39
N HIS A 221 21.26 4.20 -11.39
CA HIS A 221 19.82 4.27 -11.63
C HIS A 221 18.96 4.10 -10.36
N PHE A 222 19.59 3.74 -9.23
CA PHE A 222 18.84 3.44 -8.00
C PHE A 222 18.16 4.68 -7.44
N ALA A 223 16.86 4.56 -7.14
CA ALA A 223 16.06 5.60 -6.47
C ALA A 223 16.00 6.95 -7.21
N LYS A 224 16.16 6.95 -8.56
CA LYS A 224 16.16 8.16 -9.40
C LYS A 224 14.80 8.47 -10.01
N TYR A 225 13.84 7.58 -9.91
CA TYR A 225 12.59 7.68 -10.63
C TYR A 225 11.41 7.85 -9.66
N PRO A 226 10.87 9.08 -9.49
CA PRO A 226 9.71 9.29 -8.62
C PRO A 226 8.44 8.61 -9.17
N THR A 227 8.38 8.40 -10.49
CA THR A 227 7.28 7.69 -11.17
C THR A 227 7.79 6.39 -11.74
N GLY A 228 7.19 5.28 -11.37
CA GLY A 228 7.56 3.95 -11.86
C GLY A 228 6.58 2.87 -11.45
N LYS A 229 6.91 1.64 -11.81
CA LYS A 229 6.10 0.46 -11.50
C LYS A 229 6.25 0.02 -10.04
N ILE A 230 5.26 -0.70 -9.55
CA ILE A 230 5.38 -1.51 -8.33
C ILE A 230 5.96 -2.87 -8.73
N ALA A 231 6.89 -3.40 -7.94
CA ALA A 231 7.43 -4.74 -8.17
C ALA A 231 7.32 -5.62 -6.94
N LEU A 232 7.10 -6.93 -7.18
CA LEU A 232 7.13 -7.99 -6.19
C LEU A 232 8.34 -8.88 -6.49
N GLN A 233 9.24 -8.98 -5.52
CA GLN A 233 10.55 -9.61 -5.74
C GLN A 233 10.48 -11.13 -5.74
N ASP A 234 11.17 -11.72 -6.70
CA ASP A 234 11.66 -13.09 -6.67
C ASP A 234 13.11 -13.10 -6.17
N HIS A 235 13.33 -13.57 -4.95
CA HIS A 235 14.68 -13.75 -4.38
C HIS A 235 15.14 -15.22 -4.36
N GLY A 236 14.30 -16.12 -4.89
CA GLY A 236 14.62 -17.56 -4.91
C GLY A 236 13.82 -18.37 -3.90
N ASP A 237 12.96 -17.74 -3.14
CA ASP A 237 12.17 -18.35 -2.08
C ASP A 237 10.67 -18.22 -2.34
N GLY A 238 9.88 -19.10 -1.71
CA GLY A 238 8.42 -19.06 -1.82
C GLY A 238 7.82 -17.88 -1.07
N VAL A 239 7.02 -17.10 -1.77
CA VAL A 239 6.27 -15.97 -1.22
C VAL A 239 4.87 -15.93 -1.81
N ALA A 240 3.92 -15.37 -1.08
CA ALA A 240 2.58 -15.15 -1.57
C ALA A 240 2.09 -13.73 -1.25
N TYR A 241 1.32 -13.14 -2.18
CA TYR A 241 0.73 -11.81 -2.07
C TYR A 241 -0.75 -11.83 -2.42
N LYS A 242 -1.57 -11.07 -1.68
CA LYS A 242 -3.00 -10.90 -1.97
C LYS A 242 -3.51 -9.55 -1.48
N ASN A 243 -4.78 -9.25 -1.77
CA ASN A 243 -5.44 -8.00 -1.34
C ASN A 243 -4.64 -6.76 -1.75
N ILE A 244 -3.98 -6.83 -2.93
CA ILE A 244 -3.13 -5.77 -3.44
C ILE A 244 -4.02 -4.65 -3.98
N LYS A 245 -3.93 -3.49 -3.37
CA LYS A 245 -4.71 -2.31 -3.76
C LYS A 245 -3.91 -1.04 -3.56
N ILE A 246 -4.19 -0.05 -4.39
CA ILE A 246 -3.52 1.24 -4.38
C ILE A 246 -4.53 2.38 -4.35
N LYS A 247 -4.13 3.48 -3.74
CA LYS A 247 -4.83 4.76 -3.78
C LYS A 247 -3.82 5.81 -4.22
N GLU A 248 -4.08 6.48 -5.33
CA GLU A 248 -3.28 7.62 -5.77
C GLU A 248 -3.58 8.87 -4.91
N LEU A 249 -2.54 9.70 -4.63
CA LEU A 249 -2.61 10.87 -3.75
C LEU A 249 -2.55 12.19 -4.50
#